data_fa2881baf2badc8d778e2e7ee09372a2
#
_entry.id   fa2881baf2badc8d778e2e7ee09372a2
#
_cell.length_a   1.000
_cell.length_b   1.000
_cell.length_c   1.000
_cell.angle_alpha   90.00
_cell.angle_beta   90.00
_cell.angle_gamma   90.00
#
_symmetry.space_group_name_H-M   'P 1'
#
loop_
_entity.id
_entity.type
_entity.pdbx_description
1 polymer ?
#
loop_
_entity_poly.entity_id
_entity_poly.type
_entity_poly.pdbx_seq_one_letter_code
_entity_poly.pdbx_strand_id
1 'polypeptide(L)'
;MSPTTTRRAVLLGGAAALAAAATSSLTVPRALAAPAAGEVFTLGVASGDPTPDGVVLWTRLARDPKRPDGGMTERAVDVDWQVADDERFTRVRAAGRTRTGPEDGYAVHVEPRGLPAGGTFFYRFGARGRISPVGVTRTAPARGVNPLTIAFASCAMYEHGYFTAYRHMAEEQPDVVLFLGDYLYEEAAGTYRAPSGNPRSYDTPEPRDLAGYRTRYAYHHADADLQAAHAAAPWISVFDDHEVSNNWAGDVPEKPDPAFLQRRAAAFRAWYENMPVRPAQRPRGSSIRCYRRLSWGDTATFHMLDTRQYRDDQACGDTYPSDCAELTDPRRTLTGGAQERWLVDGFRRSRARWDVLGQQVFFSALDLVPGPPRGFNPDAWDGYAVERDRIVAAWQEARVRNAVVLSGDIHTQYVADVPARSGDPSSPVVGTELVSSSITSGGDGADSPAEVTEALAENPHIRFGSDRRGYLTARFEADVMRTAVRVVDRVSTPGAPVRTAAAFTVADRSPGLRPA
;
A
#
# COMPACT_ATOMS: atom_id res chain seq x y z
N MET A 1 50.14 -43.25 -57.79
CA MET A 1 51.41 -42.59 -57.48
C MET A 1 51.09 -41.49 -56.43
N SER A 2 51.43 -41.73 -55.18
CA SER A 2 51.45 -40.71 -54.07
C SER A 2 52.48 -39.64 -54.39
N PRO A 3 52.51 -38.49 -53.66
CA PRO A 3 52.67 -38.50 -52.24
C PRO A 3 51.88 -37.46 -51.42
N THR A 4 51.68 -37.81 -50.19
CA THR A 4 51.46 -37.11 -48.93
C THR A 4 52.15 -35.75 -48.79
N THR A 5 51.45 -34.80 -48.17
CA THR A 5 52.06 -33.77 -47.28
C THR A 5 51.11 -33.36 -46.17
N THR A 6 51.57 -33.67 -44.99
CA THR A 6 51.07 -33.29 -43.68
C THR A 6 51.22 -31.75 -43.43
N ARG A 7 50.19 -31.07 -42.95
CA ARG A 7 50.33 -29.74 -42.33
C ARG A 7 49.75 -29.75 -40.89
N ARG A 8 50.62 -29.44 -39.97
CA ARG A 8 50.34 -29.22 -38.55
C ARG A 8 49.42 -28.01 -38.37
N ALA A 9 48.31 -28.18 -37.68
CA ALA A 9 47.51 -27.08 -37.18
C ALA A 9 48.02 -26.67 -35.77
N VAL A 10 48.34 -25.39 -35.64
CA VAL A 10 48.68 -24.73 -34.37
C VAL A 10 47.39 -24.35 -33.68
N LEU A 11 47.12 -24.89 -32.49
CA LEU A 11 46.05 -24.50 -31.62
C LEU A 11 46.44 -23.21 -30.89
N LEU A 12 45.79 -22.09 -31.18
CA LEU A 12 45.78 -20.90 -30.37
C LEU A 12 44.56 -20.99 -29.44
N GLY A 13 44.84 -21.24 -28.15
CA GLY A 13 43.83 -21.20 -27.09
C GLY A 13 43.49 -19.75 -26.72
N GLY A 14 42.25 -19.35 -27.04
CA GLY A 14 41.65 -18.13 -26.53
C GLY A 14 40.86 -18.45 -25.24
N ALA A 15 41.36 -18.03 -24.10
CA ALA A 15 40.61 -18.09 -22.83
C ALA A 15 39.54 -17.00 -22.84
N ALA A 16 38.27 -17.36 -23.04
CA ALA A 16 37.15 -16.50 -22.79
C ALA A 16 36.82 -16.57 -21.29
N ALA A 17 37.14 -15.50 -20.56
CA ALA A 17 36.72 -15.33 -19.19
C ALA A 17 35.21 -15.06 -19.15
N LEU A 18 34.40 -16.03 -18.82
CA LEU A 18 33.01 -15.88 -18.44
C LEU A 18 32.97 -15.24 -17.04
N ALA A 19 32.66 -13.95 -16.99
CA ALA A 19 32.27 -13.30 -15.74
C ALA A 19 30.87 -13.82 -15.36
N ALA A 20 30.82 -14.78 -14.47
CA ALA A 20 29.58 -15.21 -13.81
C ALA A 20 29.16 -14.09 -12.86
N ALA A 21 28.16 -13.30 -13.25
CA ALA A 21 27.42 -12.45 -12.34
C ALA A 21 26.69 -13.36 -11.34
N ALA A 22 27.21 -13.44 -10.14
CA ALA A 22 26.52 -14.11 -9.02
C ALA A 22 25.31 -13.26 -8.64
N THR A 23 24.15 -13.56 -9.20
CA THR A 23 22.87 -13.11 -8.67
C THR A 23 22.68 -13.84 -7.34
N SER A 24 22.94 -13.13 -6.24
CA SER A 24 22.59 -13.59 -4.91
C SER A 24 21.06 -13.59 -4.81
N SER A 25 20.43 -14.71 -5.14
CA SER A 25 19.03 -14.96 -4.83
C SER A 25 18.92 -15.03 -3.31
N LEU A 26 18.42 -13.94 -2.70
CA LEU A 26 17.94 -13.97 -1.32
C LEU A 26 16.75 -14.94 -1.30
N THR A 27 16.93 -16.09 -0.70
CA THR A 27 15.86 -17.06 -0.53
C THR A 27 14.79 -16.45 0.37
N VAL A 28 13.60 -16.22 -0.20
CA VAL A 28 12.40 -15.85 0.56
C VAL A 28 12.20 -16.92 1.66
N PRO A 29 11.94 -16.51 2.90
CA PRO A 29 11.72 -17.46 3.97
C PRO A 29 10.61 -18.46 3.60
N ARG A 30 10.93 -19.74 3.69
CA ARG A 30 9.99 -20.86 3.50
C ARG A 30 8.75 -20.64 4.35
N ALA A 31 7.55 -20.93 3.81
CA ALA A 31 6.27 -20.83 4.49
C ALA A 31 6.41 -21.19 5.98
N LEU A 32 6.01 -20.25 6.85
CA LEU A 32 6.09 -20.44 8.30
C LEU A 32 5.24 -21.65 8.68
N ALA A 33 5.86 -22.63 9.33
CA ALA A 33 5.15 -23.75 9.96
C ALA A 33 4.23 -23.18 11.06
N ALA A 34 3.14 -23.88 11.37
CA ALA A 34 2.24 -23.50 12.47
C ALA A 34 3.06 -23.20 13.74
N PRO A 35 2.68 -22.15 14.53
CA PRO A 35 3.43 -21.73 15.70
C PRO A 35 3.67 -22.88 16.66
N ALA A 36 4.93 -23.06 17.10
CA ALA A 36 5.27 -24.05 18.11
C ALA A 36 4.63 -23.68 19.46
N ALA A 37 4.32 -24.67 20.30
CA ALA A 37 3.76 -24.42 21.63
C ALA A 37 4.62 -23.41 22.42
N GLY A 38 4.01 -22.32 22.91
CA GLY A 38 4.69 -21.22 23.59
C GLY A 38 5.25 -20.13 22.67
N GLU A 39 4.97 -20.15 21.35
CA GLU A 39 5.28 -19.07 20.42
C GLU A 39 4.49 -17.81 20.79
N VAL A 40 5.14 -16.64 20.69
CA VAL A 40 4.53 -15.33 21.00
C VAL A 40 4.57 -14.36 19.83
N PHE A 41 5.30 -14.66 18.76
CA PHE A 41 5.42 -13.84 17.55
C PHE A 41 4.52 -14.33 16.41
N THR A 42 3.32 -14.83 16.77
CA THR A 42 2.36 -15.45 15.82
C THR A 42 1.82 -14.49 14.78
N LEU A 43 1.94 -13.18 15.00
CA LEU A 43 1.49 -12.11 14.10
C LEU A 43 2.63 -11.54 13.24
N GLY A 44 3.81 -12.16 13.28
CA GLY A 44 4.95 -11.78 12.46
C GLY A 44 5.65 -10.49 12.91
N VAL A 45 6.39 -9.92 11.97
CA VAL A 45 7.15 -8.68 12.13
C VAL A 45 6.93 -7.78 10.92
N ALA A 46 7.01 -6.47 11.12
CA ALA A 46 6.89 -5.48 10.07
C ALA A 46 7.85 -4.32 10.28
N SER A 47 8.15 -3.57 9.21
CA SER A 47 8.81 -2.28 9.32
C SER A 47 8.11 -1.24 8.47
N GLY A 48 8.31 0.05 8.77
CA GLY A 48 7.63 1.10 8.02
C GLY A 48 8.24 2.48 8.15
N ASP A 49 7.67 3.42 7.41
CA ASP A 49 8.03 4.84 7.39
C ASP A 49 9.55 5.09 7.32
N PRO A 50 10.24 4.59 6.28
CA PRO A 50 11.68 4.72 6.16
C PRO A 50 12.12 6.18 6.01
N THR A 51 13.15 6.57 6.77
CA THR A 51 13.85 7.85 6.66
C THR A 51 15.34 7.63 6.42
N PRO A 52 16.12 8.66 6.11
CA PRO A 52 17.56 8.48 5.89
C PRO A 52 18.34 7.97 7.10
N ASP A 53 17.83 8.14 8.31
CA ASP A 53 18.52 7.79 9.55
C ASP A 53 17.86 6.66 10.35
N GLY A 54 16.72 6.14 9.87
CA GLY A 54 15.99 5.12 10.61
C GLY A 54 14.69 4.66 9.97
N VAL A 55 13.99 3.80 10.67
CA VAL A 55 12.77 3.12 10.25
C VAL A 55 11.94 2.78 11.49
N VAL A 56 10.65 2.56 11.35
CA VAL A 56 9.86 1.91 12.41
C VAL A 56 10.01 0.41 12.29
N LEU A 57 10.24 -0.28 13.39
CA LEU A 57 10.11 -1.73 13.50
C LEU A 57 8.91 -2.07 14.38
N TRP A 58 8.14 -3.04 13.95
CA TRP A 58 6.90 -3.46 14.57
C TRP A 58 6.84 -4.97 14.80
N THR A 59 6.23 -5.35 15.90
CA THR A 59 5.66 -6.68 16.14
C THR A 59 4.52 -6.56 17.14
N ARG A 60 3.69 -7.59 17.24
CA ARG A 60 2.67 -7.70 18.27
C ARG A 60 2.72 -9.09 18.89
N LEU A 61 2.83 -9.15 20.20
CA LEU A 61 2.91 -10.44 20.91
C LEU A 61 1.50 -11.03 21.06
N ALA A 62 1.34 -12.28 20.62
CA ALA A 62 0.12 -13.04 20.82
C ALA A 62 0.45 -14.54 20.90
N ARG A 63 -0.13 -15.23 21.90
CA ARG A 63 -0.10 -16.70 21.99
C ARG A 63 -1.29 -17.33 21.27
N ASP A 64 -2.41 -16.62 21.33
CA ASP A 64 -3.64 -16.94 20.62
C ASP A 64 -4.12 -15.67 19.89
N PRO A 65 -3.79 -15.53 18.61
CA PRO A 65 -4.09 -14.33 17.85
C PRO A 65 -5.59 -14.03 17.72
N LYS A 66 -6.45 -15.03 17.82
CA LYS A 66 -7.92 -14.83 17.74
C LYS A 66 -8.53 -14.22 18.99
N ARG A 67 -7.79 -14.14 20.09
CA ARG A 67 -8.24 -13.44 21.29
C ARG A 67 -7.89 -11.95 21.24
N PRO A 68 -8.77 -11.05 21.72
CA PRO A 68 -8.50 -9.60 21.71
C PRO A 68 -7.25 -9.21 22.51
N ASP A 69 -6.92 -9.97 23.56
CA ASP A 69 -5.74 -9.82 24.41
C ASP A 69 -4.52 -10.61 23.90
N GLY A 70 -4.63 -11.23 22.71
CA GLY A 70 -3.60 -12.12 22.14
C GLY A 70 -3.35 -13.37 22.97
N GLY A 71 -4.21 -13.73 23.92
CA GLY A 71 -3.97 -14.84 24.87
C GLY A 71 -2.81 -14.56 25.82
N MET A 72 -2.40 -13.30 25.98
CA MET A 72 -1.34 -12.88 26.88
C MET A 72 -1.93 -12.59 28.28
N THR A 73 -1.19 -12.95 29.31
CA THR A 73 -1.64 -12.81 30.71
C THR A 73 -0.78 -11.87 31.55
N GLU A 74 0.40 -11.52 31.04
CA GLU A 74 1.36 -10.68 31.72
C GLU A 74 0.95 -9.20 31.68
N ARG A 75 1.11 -8.47 32.80
CA ARG A 75 0.88 -7.02 32.86
C ARG A 75 1.89 -6.22 32.03
N ALA A 76 3.09 -6.76 31.87
CA ALA A 76 4.14 -6.16 31.04
C ALA A 76 5.11 -7.24 30.57
N VAL A 77 5.58 -7.08 29.33
CA VAL A 77 6.57 -7.96 28.70
C VAL A 77 7.72 -7.10 28.19
N ASP A 78 8.95 -7.42 28.60
CA ASP A 78 10.16 -6.85 28.01
C ASP A 78 10.42 -7.50 26.66
N VAL A 79 10.70 -6.69 25.65
CA VAL A 79 10.97 -7.10 24.28
C VAL A 79 12.31 -6.51 23.87
N ASP A 80 13.26 -7.37 23.58
CA ASP A 80 14.54 -7.01 22.97
C ASP A 80 14.36 -6.88 21.47
N TRP A 81 15.14 -5.99 20.84
CA TRP A 81 15.18 -5.84 19.39
C TRP A 81 16.61 -5.63 18.89
N GLN A 82 16.88 -6.07 17.68
CA GLN A 82 18.17 -5.97 17.01
C GLN A 82 17.98 -5.58 15.55
N VAL A 83 18.90 -4.76 15.03
CA VAL A 83 19.09 -4.44 13.61
C VAL A 83 20.53 -4.79 13.24
N ALA A 84 20.73 -5.49 12.13
CA ALA A 84 22.05 -5.95 11.69
C ALA A 84 22.25 -5.76 10.18
N ASP A 85 23.51 -5.79 9.73
CA ASP A 85 23.86 -5.77 8.29
C ASP A 85 23.64 -7.13 7.62
N ASP A 86 23.47 -8.20 8.39
CA ASP A 86 23.37 -9.56 7.87
C ASP A 86 22.31 -10.37 8.63
N GLU A 87 21.69 -11.32 7.94
CA GLU A 87 20.61 -12.18 8.46
C GLU A 87 21.03 -13.04 9.67
N ARG A 88 22.32 -13.31 9.83
CA ARG A 88 22.86 -14.08 10.95
C ARG A 88 23.13 -13.22 12.19
N PHE A 89 22.95 -11.89 12.09
CA PHE A 89 23.19 -10.92 13.15
C PHE A 89 24.63 -10.94 13.67
N THR A 90 25.61 -11.18 12.80
CA THR A 90 27.04 -11.14 13.16
C THR A 90 27.53 -9.70 13.28
N ARG A 91 26.91 -8.76 12.60
CA ARG A 91 27.22 -7.31 12.61
C ARG A 91 25.97 -6.51 13.01
N VAL A 92 25.72 -6.48 14.30
CA VAL A 92 24.59 -5.70 14.87
C VAL A 92 24.93 -4.21 14.82
N ARG A 93 24.03 -3.42 14.22
CA ARG A 93 24.13 -1.95 14.10
C ARG A 93 23.43 -1.22 15.22
N ALA A 94 22.27 -1.71 15.61
CA ALA A 94 21.48 -1.16 16.68
C ALA A 94 20.77 -2.27 17.44
N ALA A 95 20.62 -2.08 18.73
CA ALA A 95 19.87 -2.99 19.61
C ALA A 95 19.30 -2.21 20.77
N GLY A 96 18.25 -2.72 21.37
CA GLY A 96 17.65 -2.12 22.54
C GLY A 96 16.59 -3.01 23.16
N ARG A 97 15.96 -2.47 24.18
CA ARG A 97 14.84 -3.10 24.89
C ARG A 97 13.70 -2.10 25.02
N THR A 98 12.49 -2.58 24.85
CA THR A 98 11.25 -1.87 25.11
C THR A 98 10.32 -2.72 25.94
N ARG A 99 9.20 -2.16 26.37
CA ARG A 99 8.18 -2.85 27.15
C ARG A 99 6.82 -2.63 26.53
N THR A 100 5.99 -3.67 26.53
CA THR A 100 4.61 -3.61 26.07
C THR A 100 3.68 -4.33 27.06
N GLY A 101 2.39 -4.05 26.98
CA GLY A 101 1.37 -4.62 27.85
C GLY A 101 -0.04 -4.56 27.26
N PRO A 102 -1.06 -4.91 28.05
CA PRO A 102 -2.45 -4.94 27.60
C PRO A 102 -2.97 -3.57 27.13
N GLU A 103 -2.45 -2.47 27.69
CA GLU A 103 -2.79 -1.11 27.30
C GLU A 103 -2.42 -0.81 25.85
N ASP A 104 -1.35 -1.40 25.32
CA ASP A 104 -0.94 -1.28 23.91
C ASP A 104 -1.32 -2.52 23.08
N GLY A 105 -2.19 -3.38 23.58
CA GLY A 105 -2.56 -4.64 22.91
C GLY A 105 -1.37 -5.56 22.65
N TYR A 106 -0.31 -5.40 23.44
CA TYR A 106 1.00 -6.06 23.29
C TYR A 106 1.71 -5.74 21.97
N ALA A 107 1.34 -4.64 21.30
CA ALA A 107 2.07 -4.12 20.15
C ALA A 107 3.39 -3.46 20.59
N VAL A 108 4.37 -3.52 19.72
CA VAL A 108 5.70 -2.94 19.90
C VAL A 108 6.01 -2.05 18.70
N HIS A 109 6.33 -0.80 18.96
CA HIS A 109 6.88 0.14 17.97
C HIS A 109 8.22 0.63 18.49
N VAL A 110 9.27 0.43 17.72
CA VAL A 110 10.59 1.00 18.02
C VAL A 110 11.13 1.73 16.80
N GLU A 111 11.85 2.82 17.04
CA GLU A 111 12.46 3.65 15.99
C GLU A 111 13.98 3.62 16.15
N PRO A 112 14.69 2.60 15.63
CA PRO A 112 16.16 2.64 15.54
C PRO A 112 16.59 3.87 14.75
N ARG A 113 17.53 4.63 15.30
CA ARG A 113 18.08 5.84 14.69
C ARG A 113 19.59 5.70 14.48
N GLY A 114 20.17 6.56 13.61
CA GLY A 114 21.57 6.52 13.30
C GLY A 114 21.99 5.38 12.38
N LEU A 115 21.02 4.76 11.70
CA LEU A 115 21.30 3.80 10.65
C LEU A 115 21.86 4.51 9.41
N PRO A 116 22.81 3.91 8.68
CA PRO A 116 23.30 4.45 7.40
C PRO A 116 22.14 4.68 6.40
N ALA A 117 22.16 5.83 5.72
CA ALA A 117 21.18 6.16 4.70
C ALA A 117 21.33 5.28 3.44
N GLY A 118 20.19 4.88 2.85
CA GLY A 118 20.17 4.03 1.66
C GLY A 118 20.65 2.59 1.92
N GLY A 119 20.66 2.16 3.18
CA GLY A 119 21.09 0.82 3.59
C GLY A 119 19.94 -0.20 3.62
N THR A 120 20.30 -1.48 3.41
CA THR A 120 19.41 -2.62 3.67
C THR A 120 19.86 -3.29 4.96
N PHE A 121 18.91 -3.61 5.84
CA PHE A 121 19.17 -4.18 7.16
C PHE A 121 18.22 -5.34 7.45
N PHE A 122 18.66 -6.22 8.35
CA PHE A 122 17.88 -7.30 8.92
C PHE A 122 17.48 -6.93 10.35
N TYR A 123 16.26 -7.29 10.75
CA TYR A 123 15.80 -7.01 12.11
C TYR A 123 15.05 -8.19 12.70
N ARG A 124 15.05 -8.28 14.03
CA ARG A 124 14.31 -9.29 14.79
C ARG A 124 13.99 -8.79 16.19
N PHE A 125 13.05 -9.48 16.82
CA PHE A 125 12.66 -9.27 18.21
C PHE A 125 12.92 -10.51 19.05
N GLY A 126 13.09 -10.31 20.37
CA GLY A 126 13.22 -11.37 21.35
C GLY A 126 12.30 -11.10 22.53
N ALA A 127 11.50 -12.07 22.95
CA ALA A 127 10.64 -11.99 24.11
C ALA A 127 10.38 -13.38 24.70
N ARG A 128 10.32 -13.50 26.03
CA ARG A 128 9.97 -14.77 26.69
C ARG A 128 10.82 -15.96 26.27
N GLY A 129 12.11 -15.73 25.99
CA GLY A 129 13.03 -16.78 25.50
C GLY A 129 12.79 -17.25 24.07
N ARG A 130 11.95 -16.53 23.31
CA ARG A 130 11.68 -16.79 21.88
C ARG A 130 12.26 -15.66 21.03
N ILE A 131 12.58 -15.98 19.78
CA ILE A 131 13.04 -15.02 18.77
C ILE A 131 12.02 -15.01 17.64
N SER A 132 11.68 -13.82 17.17
CA SER A 132 10.76 -13.63 16.03
C SER A 132 11.36 -14.14 14.71
N PRO A 133 10.54 -14.27 13.65
CA PRO A 133 11.06 -14.27 12.28
C PRO A 133 11.98 -13.07 12.05
N VAL A 134 12.90 -13.21 11.08
CA VAL A 134 13.76 -12.12 10.63
C VAL A 134 13.02 -11.33 9.55
N GLY A 135 12.96 -10.02 9.70
CA GLY A 135 12.49 -9.12 8.66
C GLY A 135 13.64 -8.40 7.98
N VAL A 136 13.39 -7.95 6.75
CA VAL A 136 14.28 -7.08 5.96
C VAL A 136 13.69 -5.68 5.97
N THR A 137 14.53 -4.67 6.12
CA THR A 137 14.11 -3.27 6.07
C THR A 137 15.14 -2.42 5.35
N ARG A 138 14.75 -1.20 4.97
CA ARG A 138 15.62 -0.25 4.28
C ARG A 138 15.46 1.14 4.85
N THR A 139 16.56 1.88 4.89
CA THR A 139 16.53 3.32 5.11
C THR A 139 16.48 4.05 3.77
N ALA A 140 15.81 5.19 3.72
CA ALA A 140 15.80 6.02 2.52
C ALA A 140 17.20 6.60 2.24
N PRO A 141 17.59 6.81 0.97
CA PRO A 141 18.75 7.64 0.65
C PRO A 141 18.56 9.08 1.16
N ALA A 142 19.64 9.70 1.63
CA ALA A 142 19.56 11.08 2.13
C ALA A 142 19.49 12.12 1.00
N ARG A 143 20.11 11.83 -0.15
CA ARG A 143 20.22 12.71 -1.33
C ARG A 143 20.44 11.89 -2.59
N GLY A 144 20.37 12.58 -3.73
CA GLY A 144 20.67 12.02 -5.04
C GLY A 144 19.50 11.22 -5.63
N VAL A 145 19.59 10.99 -6.93
CA VAL A 145 18.61 10.21 -7.66
C VAL A 145 19.05 8.75 -7.65
N ASN A 146 18.40 7.96 -6.84
CA ASN A 146 18.64 6.52 -6.69
C ASN A 146 17.42 5.76 -7.20
N PRO A 147 17.58 4.70 -7.98
CA PRO A 147 16.45 3.87 -8.38
C PRO A 147 15.62 3.44 -7.17
N LEU A 148 14.30 3.48 -7.32
CA LEU A 148 13.34 3.10 -6.30
C LEU A 148 12.29 2.20 -6.92
N THR A 149 12.15 1.00 -6.43
CA THR A 149 11.07 0.08 -6.79
C THR A 149 10.06 0.02 -5.65
N ILE A 150 8.83 0.41 -5.93
CA ILE A 150 7.72 0.24 -5.01
C ILE A 150 6.77 -0.85 -5.50
N ALA A 151 6.10 -1.51 -4.57
CA ALA A 151 4.84 -2.20 -4.81
C ALA A 151 3.75 -1.45 -4.06
N PHE A 152 2.53 -1.40 -4.60
CA PHE A 152 1.41 -0.82 -3.87
C PHE A 152 0.11 -1.58 -4.10
N ALA A 153 -0.74 -1.58 -3.10
CA ALA A 153 -2.01 -2.29 -3.07
C ALA A 153 -2.99 -1.62 -2.10
N SER A 154 -4.22 -2.10 -2.12
CA SER A 154 -5.31 -1.73 -1.21
C SER A 154 -6.29 -2.90 -1.05
N CYS A 155 -7.30 -2.75 -0.21
CA CYS A 155 -8.54 -3.54 -0.25
C CYS A 155 -8.32 -5.04 -0.05
N ALA A 156 -8.00 -5.44 1.17
CA ALA A 156 -7.66 -6.83 1.52
C ALA A 156 -8.79 -7.52 2.31
N MET A 157 -9.99 -7.68 1.72
CA MET A 157 -11.10 -8.37 2.35
C MET A 157 -10.75 -9.85 2.62
N TYR A 158 -10.57 -10.20 3.89
CA TYR A 158 -10.12 -11.53 4.31
C TYR A 158 -11.03 -12.66 3.82
N GLU A 159 -12.34 -12.47 3.88
CA GLU A 159 -13.29 -13.52 3.52
C GLU A 159 -13.34 -13.79 2.01
N HIS A 160 -13.05 -12.77 1.16
CA HIS A 160 -13.19 -12.88 -0.29
C HIS A 160 -12.10 -13.69 -0.97
N GLY A 161 -10.98 -13.99 -0.29
CA GLY A 161 -9.91 -14.74 -0.95
C GLY A 161 -8.68 -14.98 -0.09
N TYR A 162 -7.74 -15.75 -0.64
CA TYR A 162 -6.42 -15.99 -0.09
C TYR A 162 -5.46 -14.88 -0.50
N PHE A 163 -4.55 -14.51 0.37
CA PHE A 163 -3.63 -13.39 0.20
C PHE A 163 -2.42 -13.69 -0.70
N THR A 164 -2.61 -14.56 -1.70
CA THR A 164 -1.53 -14.99 -2.63
C THR A 164 -0.80 -13.82 -3.30
N ALA A 165 -1.49 -12.71 -3.58
CA ALA A 165 -0.88 -11.51 -4.14
C ALA A 165 0.24 -10.95 -3.23
N TYR A 166 0.09 -11.00 -1.91
CA TYR A 166 1.14 -10.56 -0.97
C TYR A 166 2.38 -11.43 -1.02
N ARG A 167 2.25 -12.75 -1.22
CA ARG A 167 3.41 -13.62 -1.43
C ARG A 167 4.21 -13.19 -2.65
N HIS A 168 3.55 -13.00 -3.78
CA HIS A 168 4.21 -12.55 -5.01
C HIS A 168 4.83 -11.16 -4.86
N MET A 169 4.16 -10.26 -4.15
CA MET A 169 4.71 -8.94 -3.82
C MET A 169 6.01 -9.06 -3.01
N ALA A 170 6.07 -9.97 -2.03
CA ALA A 170 7.28 -10.25 -1.26
C ALA A 170 8.41 -10.83 -2.13
N GLU A 171 8.08 -11.72 -3.06
CA GLU A 171 9.03 -12.34 -3.99
C GLU A 171 9.66 -11.32 -4.96
N GLU A 172 8.97 -10.23 -5.28
CA GLU A 172 9.51 -9.13 -6.12
C GLU A 172 10.50 -8.23 -5.36
N GLN A 173 10.62 -8.35 -4.04
CA GLN A 173 11.57 -7.62 -3.20
C GLN A 173 11.57 -6.10 -3.42
N PRO A 174 10.44 -5.41 -3.29
CA PRO A 174 10.37 -3.98 -3.46
C PRO A 174 11.24 -3.25 -2.43
N ASP A 175 11.65 -2.02 -2.73
CA ASP A 175 12.34 -1.17 -1.77
C ASP A 175 11.38 -0.67 -0.68
N VAL A 176 10.13 -0.42 -1.06
CA VAL A 176 9.04 0.06 -0.19
C VAL A 176 7.71 -0.52 -0.69
N VAL A 177 6.82 -0.87 0.22
CA VAL A 177 5.42 -1.17 -0.08
C VAL A 177 4.54 0.00 0.37
N LEU A 178 3.63 0.48 -0.49
CA LEU A 178 2.58 1.41 -0.10
C LEU A 178 1.25 0.65 0.04
N PHE A 179 0.55 0.89 1.14
CA PHE A 179 -0.77 0.32 1.34
C PHE A 179 -1.80 1.44 1.52
N LEU A 180 -2.77 1.50 0.62
CA LEU A 180 -3.58 2.70 0.39
C LEU A 180 -4.97 2.64 1.06
N GLY A 181 -5.14 1.77 2.04
CA GLY A 181 -6.38 1.64 2.79
C GLY A 181 -7.11 0.32 2.57
N ASP A 182 -8.15 0.10 3.36
CA ASP A 182 -8.91 -1.15 3.42
C ASP A 182 -8.02 -2.36 3.73
N TYR A 183 -7.15 -2.19 4.71
CA TYR A 183 -6.35 -3.31 5.19
C TYR A 183 -7.22 -4.40 5.83
N LEU A 184 -8.33 -4.02 6.40
CA LEU A 184 -9.39 -4.89 6.89
C LEU A 184 -10.77 -4.38 6.46
N TYR A 185 -11.80 -5.20 6.70
CA TYR A 185 -13.20 -4.85 6.51
C TYR A 185 -13.96 -5.15 7.79
N GLU A 186 -14.86 -4.24 8.19
CA GLU A 186 -15.55 -4.29 9.47
C GLU A 186 -16.80 -5.16 9.45
N GLU A 187 -17.35 -5.50 8.30
CA GLU A 187 -18.62 -6.23 8.21
C GLU A 187 -18.61 -7.52 9.04
N ALA A 188 -19.78 -7.89 9.53
CA ALA A 188 -19.96 -9.16 10.20
C ALA A 188 -19.67 -10.34 9.25
N ALA A 189 -19.16 -11.44 9.82
CA ALA A 189 -18.80 -12.63 9.06
C ALA A 189 -19.93 -13.06 8.09
N GLY A 190 -19.58 -13.23 6.82
CA GLY A 190 -20.47 -13.70 5.75
C GLY A 190 -21.53 -12.71 5.27
N THR A 191 -21.52 -11.45 5.74
CA THR A 191 -22.50 -10.43 5.28
C THR A 191 -22.08 -9.79 3.97
N TYR A 192 -20.79 -9.50 3.78
CA TYR A 192 -20.25 -9.08 2.50
C TYR A 192 -19.78 -10.30 1.71
N ARG A 193 -20.40 -10.56 0.56
CA ARG A 193 -20.15 -11.76 -0.24
C ARG A 193 -19.57 -11.42 -1.61
N ALA A 194 -18.45 -12.05 -1.92
CA ALA A 194 -17.91 -12.01 -3.27
C ALA A 194 -18.78 -12.83 -4.25
N PRO A 195 -18.85 -12.44 -5.54
CA PRO A 195 -19.52 -13.26 -6.56
C PRO A 195 -18.98 -14.69 -6.67
N SER A 196 -17.68 -14.89 -6.42
CA SER A 196 -17.02 -16.20 -6.38
C SER A 196 -17.25 -16.98 -5.08
N GLY A 197 -17.98 -16.41 -4.12
CA GLY A 197 -18.17 -16.92 -2.76
C GLY A 197 -17.05 -16.51 -1.81
N ASN A 198 -17.27 -16.80 -0.51
CA ASN A 198 -16.32 -16.48 0.56
C ASN A 198 -15.55 -17.75 0.98
N PRO A 199 -14.30 -17.98 0.52
CA PRO A 199 -13.54 -19.19 0.85
C PRO A 199 -12.99 -19.20 2.29
N ARG A 200 -13.04 -18.06 2.99
CA ARG A 200 -12.61 -17.89 4.40
C ARG A 200 -13.73 -17.21 5.21
N SER A 201 -13.61 -17.25 6.53
CA SER A 201 -14.51 -16.54 7.44
C SER A 201 -13.75 -15.94 8.62
N TYR A 202 -14.20 -14.77 9.08
CA TYR A 202 -13.72 -14.17 10.32
C TYR A 202 -14.21 -14.89 11.58
N ASP A 203 -15.32 -15.61 11.53
CA ASP A 203 -16.00 -16.21 12.69
C ASP A 203 -16.32 -15.18 13.80
N THR A 204 -16.47 -13.89 13.47
CA THR A 204 -16.70 -12.78 14.41
C THR A 204 -17.80 -11.85 13.93
N PRO A 205 -18.51 -11.18 14.84
CA PRO A 205 -19.42 -10.10 14.48
C PRO A 205 -18.67 -8.87 13.94
N GLU A 206 -19.42 -7.90 13.45
CA GLU A 206 -18.91 -6.57 13.11
C GLU A 206 -18.19 -5.95 14.32
N PRO A 207 -16.93 -5.51 14.18
CA PRO A 207 -16.20 -4.84 15.24
C PRO A 207 -16.77 -3.44 15.50
N ARG A 208 -17.07 -3.14 16.77
CA ARG A 208 -17.58 -1.84 17.22
C ARG A 208 -16.76 -1.25 18.35
N ASP A 209 -15.83 -2.03 18.88
CA ASP A 209 -14.95 -1.67 19.99
C ASP A 209 -13.49 -2.09 19.72
N LEU A 210 -12.60 -1.69 20.61
CA LEU A 210 -11.17 -1.97 20.48
C LEU A 210 -10.86 -3.48 20.44
N ALA A 211 -11.61 -4.29 21.19
CA ALA A 211 -11.41 -5.73 21.24
C ALA A 211 -11.76 -6.39 19.89
N GLY A 212 -12.90 -5.99 19.30
CA GLY A 212 -13.32 -6.44 17.99
C GLY A 212 -12.32 -6.07 16.88
N TYR A 213 -11.88 -4.80 16.82
CA TYR A 213 -10.90 -4.37 15.84
C TYR A 213 -9.53 -5.05 16.02
N ARG A 214 -9.04 -5.22 17.26
CA ARG A 214 -7.79 -5.97 17.53
C ARG A 214 -7.86 -7.41 17.03
N THR A 215 -9.00 -8.08 17.21
CA THR A 215 -9.23 -9.43 16.71
C THR A 215 -9.25 -9.43 15.19
N ARG A 216 -9.93 -8.46 14.55
CA ARG A 216 -10.01 -8.36 13.09
C ARG A 216 -8.61 -8.21 12.46
N TYR A 217 -7.76 -7.31 12.99
CA TYR A 217 -6.36 -7.19 12.56
C TYR A 217 -5.57 -8.49 12.76
N ALA A 218 -5.83 -9.21 13.83
CA ALA A 218 -5.11 -10.45 14.09
C ALA A 218 -5.42 -11.57 13.07
N TYR A 219 -6.65 -11.62 12.51
CA TYR A 219 -6.95 -12.53 11.40
C TYR A 219 -6.07 -12.24 10.18
N HIS A 220 -5.86 -10.96 9.86
CA HIS A 220 -5.00 -10.55 8.75
C HIS A 220 -3.54 -10.88 9.03
N HIS A 221 -3.00 -10.41 10.16
CA HIS A 221 -1.60 -10.64 10.55
C HIS A 221 -1.24 -12.11 10.79
N ALA A 222 -2.22 -13.00 11.04
CA ALA A 222 -1.97 -14.44 11.13
C ALA A 222 -1.80 -15.11 9.77
N ASP A 223 -2.09 -14.43 8.66
CA ASP A 223 -1.91 -14.96 7.30
C ASP A 223 -0.42 -14.97 6.92
N ALA A 224 0.08 -16.12 6.48
CA ALA A 224 1.51 -16.33 6.20
C ALA A 224 2.00 -15.52 4.99
N ASP A 225 1.14 -15.29 3.98
CA ASP A 225 1.49 -14.53 2.79
C ASP A 225 1.61 -13.02 3.10
N LEU A 226 0.71 -12.52 3.96
CA LEU A 226 0.81 -11.15 4.47
C LEU A 226 2.03 -10.96 5.37
N GLN A 227 2.34 -11.92 6.26
CA GLN A 227 3.56 -11.88 7.07
C GLN A 227 4.81 -11.84 6.19
N ALA A 228 4.85 -12.61 5.10
CA ALA A 228 5.96 -12.58 4.15
C ALA A 228 6.12 -11.19 3.52
N ALA A 229 5.02 -10.54 3.11
CA ALA A 229 5.06 -9.19 2.54
C ALA A 229 5.54 -8.13 3.56
N HIS A 230 5.06 -8.19 4.79
CA HIS A 230 5.51 -7.29 5.86
C HIS A 230 6.99 -7.49 6.23
N ALA A 231 7.46 -8.73 6.21
CA ALA A 231 8.85 -9.05 6.52
C ALA A 231 9.83 -8.68 5.38
N ALA A 232 9.37 -8.51 4.14
CA ALA A 232 10.23 -8.33 2.97
C ALA A 232 10.71 -6.88 2.76
N ALA A 233 9.94 -5.88 3.19
CA ALA A 233 10.22 -4.45 2.94
C ALA A 233 9.54 -3.54 3.95
N PRO A 234 9.99 -2.28 4.13
CA PRO A 234 9.26 -1.28 4.91
C PRO A 234 7.98 -0.85 4.19
N TRP A 235 6.89 -0.65 4.97
CA TRP A 235 5.60 -0.22 4.48
C TRP A 235 5.33 1.25 4.78
N ILE A 236 4.61 1.92 3.89
CA ILE A 236 4.02 3.24 4.09
C ILE A 236 2.51 3.05 3.95
N SER A 237 1.79 3.00 5.07
CA SER A 237 0.36 2.70 5.10
C SER A 237 -0.46 3.92 5.44
N VAL A 238 -1.62 4.04 4.82
CA VAL A 238 -2.74 4.91 5.22
C VAL A 238 -3.97 4.04 5.47
N PHE A 239 -5.00 4.57 6.09
CA PHE A 239 -6.30 3.91 6.19
C PHE A 239 -7.27 4.52 5.18
N ASP A 240 -8.35 3.79 4.89
CA ASP A 240 -9.53 4.30 4.20
C ASP A 240 -10.76 4.16 5.10
N ASP A 241 -11.93 3.90 4.57
CA ASP A 241 -13.16 3.82 5.35
C ASP A 241 -13.30 2.52 6.14
N HIS A 242 -13.03 1.37 5.53
CA HIS A 242 -13.26 0.06 6.15
C HIS A 242 -12.40 -0.23 7.39
N GLU A 243 -11.32 0.52 7.61
CA GLU A 243 -10.62 0.47 8.90
C GLU A 243 -11.50 0.98 10.05
N VAL A 244 -12.58 1.72 9.75
CA VAL A 244 -13.58 2.20 10.72
C VAL A 244 -14.97 1.66 10.39
N SER A 245 -15.57 2.12 9.29
CA SER A 245 -16.84 1.64 8.72
C SER A 245 -17.09 2.24 7.35
N ASN A 246 -17.77 1.48 6.48
CA ASN A 246 -18.04 1.87 5.10
C ASN A 246 -18.45 3.35 4.95
N ASN A 247 -17.89 4.02 3.96
CA ASN A 247 -18.22 5.37 3.45
C ASN A 247 -18.36 6.48 4.51
N TRP A 248 -17.72 6.38 5.69
CA TRP A 248 -17.77 7.48 6.66
C TRP A 248 -17.03 8.73 6.15
N ALA A 249 -17.56 9.91 6.49
CA ALA A 249 -17.02 11.20 6.11
C ALA A 249 -16.92 12.12 7.34
N GLY A 250 -15.70 12.54 7.68
CA GLY A 250 -15.51 13.39 8.85
C GLY A 250 -16.10 12.76 10.12
N ASP A 251 -17.07 13.41 10.73
CA ASP A 251 -17.77 12.92 11.91
C ASP A 251 -19.12 12.22 11.59
N VAL A 252 -19.40 12.00 10.30
CA VAL A 252 -20.65 11.42 9.80
C VAL A 252 -20.43 9.96 9.40
N PRO A 253 -21.10 8.98 10.02
CA PRO A 253 -21.11 7.60 9.53
C PRO A 253 -22.11 7.44 8.37
N GLU A 254 -21.87 6.50 7.46
CA GLU A 254 -22.83 6.15 6.38
C GLU A 254 -24.24 5.83 6.95
N LYS A 255 -24.28 5.07 8.00
CA LYS A 255 -25.53 4.72 8.72
C LYS A 255 -25.53 5.38 10.09
N PRO A 256 -26.68 5.97 10.55
CA PRO A 256 -26.75 6.62 11.84
C PRO A 256 -26.22 5.74 12.98
N ASP A 257 -25.15 6.19 13.64
CA ASP A 257 -24.54 5.52 14.79
C ASP A 257 -24.19 6.56 15.86
N PRO A 258 -24.97 6.66 16.97
CA PRO A 258 -24.67 7.61 18.06
C PRO A 258 -23.31 7.37 18.74
N ALA A 259 -22.74 6.17 18.60
CA ALA A 259 -21.44 5.83 19.17
C ALA A 259 -20.30 5.94 18.14
N PHE A 260 -20.53 6.51 16.96
CA PHE A 260 -19.57 6.52 15.85
C PHE A 260 -18.18 7.05 16.24
N LEU A 261 -18.10 8.18 16.94
CA LEU A 261 -16.80 8.73 17.37
C LEU A 261 -16.08 7.83 18.36
N GLN A 262 -16.80 7.07 19.20
CA GLN A 262 -16.20 6.08 20.10
C GLN A 262 -15.68 4.88 19.28
N ARG A 263 -16.47 4.42 18.31
CA ARG A 263 -16.07 3.38 17.36
C ARG A 263 -14.81 3.81 16.59
N ARG A 264 -14.79 5.02 16.03
CA ARG A 264 -13.63 5.56 15.31
C ARG A 264 -12.38 5.65 16.21
N ALA A 265 -12.53 6.05 17.47
CA ALA A 265 -11.42 6.05 18.42
C ALA A 265 -10.85 4.65 18.68
N ALA A 266 -11.70 3.64 18.79
CA ALA A 266 -11.31 2.24 18.94
C ALA A 266 -10.60 1.72 17.68
N ALA A 267 -11.15 2.00 16.52
CA ALA A 267 -10.62 1.63 15.20
C ALA A 267 -9.24 2.24 14.94
N PHE A 268 -9.07 3.55 15.14
CA PHE A 268 -7.77 4.23 14.99
C PHE A 268 -6.73 3.72 15.98
N ARG A 269 -7.15 3.40 17.22
CA ARG A 269 -6.26 2.78 18.20
C ARG A 269 -5.78 1.41 17.71
N ALA A 270 -6.69 0.56 17.22
CA ALA A 270 -6.35 -0.75 16.69
C ALA A 270 -5.47 -0.64 15.43
N TRP A 271 -5.77 0.31 14.53
CA TRP A 271 -4.93 0.57 13.35
C TRP A 271 -3.50 0.92 13.75
N TYR A 272 -3.32 1.88 14.66
CA TYR A 272 -1.99 2.24 15.15
C TYR A 272 -1.26 1.05 15.78
N GLU A 273 -1.95 0.25 16.59
CA GLU A 273 -1.36 -0.92 17.25
C GLU A 273 -0.92 -2.02 16.28
N ASN A 274 -1.46 -2.04 15.05
CA ASN A 274 -1.20 -3.08 14.07
C ASN A 274 -0.43 -2.62 12.82
N MET A 275 -0.17 -1.32 12.66
CA MET A 275 0.59 -0.79 11.53
C MET A 275 1.99 -0.35 11.95
N PRO A 276 3.03 -0.57 11.10
CA PRO A 276 4.40 -0.15 11.37
C PRO A 276 4.59 1.36 11.12
N VAL A 277 3.84 2.18 11.85
CA VAL A 277 3.85 3.65 11.72
C VAL A 277 4.53 4.30 12.91
N ARG A 278 4.94 5.56 12.74
CA ARG A 278 5.68 6.29 13.76
C ARG A 278 4.81 6.61 14.99
N PRO A 279 5.41 6.76 16.18
CA PRO A 279 4.70 7.25 17.38
C PRO A 279 3.97 8.58 17.16
N ALA A 280 4.41 9.41 16.21
CA ALA A 280 3.72 10.64 15.84
C ALA A 280 2.31 10.42 15.26
N GLN A 281 2.01 9.22 14.73
CA GLN A 281 0.70 8.79 14.28
C GLN A 281 -0.15 8.14 15.38
N ARG A 282 0.30 8.13 16.64
CA ARG A 282 -0.53 7.61 17.74
C ARG A 282 -1.81 8.45 17.87
N PRO A 283 -2.99 7.83 17.85
CA PRO A 283 -4.26 8.57 17.87
C PRO A 283 -4.50 9.25 19.21
N ARG A 284 -5.30 10.32 19.17
CA ARG A 284 -5.79 11.05 20.34
C ARG A 284 -7.32 11.02 20.32
N GLY A 285 -7.91 10.07 21.04
CA GLY A 285 -9.36 9.82 20.96
C GLY A 285 -9.74 9.40 19.55
N SER A 286 -10.76 10.03 18.98
CA SER A 286 -11.27 9.77 17.63
C SER A 286 -10.49 10.49 16.51
N SER A 287 -9.27 10.98 16.78
CA SER A 287 -8.46 11.70 15.79
C SER A 287 -7.06 11.15 15.70
N ILE A 288 -6.52 11.07 14.46
CA ILE A 288 -5.15 10.64 14.17
C ILE A 288 -4.54 11.53 13.09
N ARG A 289 -3.26 11.85 13.17
CA ARG A 289 -2.53 12.54 12.11
C ARG A 289 -1.95 11.51 11.13
N CYS A 290 -2.77 11.04 10.16
CA CYS A 290 -2.34 10.04 9.19
C CYS A 290 -1.52 10.66 8.04
N TYR A 291 -1.93 11.81 7.50
CA TYR A 291 -1.24 12.42 6.38
C TYR A 291 0.17 12.89 6.74
N ARG A 292 1.13 12.51 5.92
CA ARG A 292 2.56 12.73 6.14
C ARG A 292 3.34 12.72 4.84
N ARG A 293 4.59 13.17 4.91
CA ARG A 293 5.50 13.21 3.76
C ARG A 293 6.77 12.43 4.05
N LEU A 294 7.16 11.57 3.12
CA LEU A 294 8.41 10.84 3.15
C LEU A 294 9.16 11.08 1.84
N SER A 295 10.50 11.10 1.90
CA SER A 295 11.32 11.31 0.72
C SER A 295 12.30 10.16 0.55
N TRP A 296 12.53 9.77 -0.71
CA TRP A 296 13.53 8.80 -1.10
C TRP A 296 14.62 9.50 -1.91
N GLY A 297 15.58 10.09 -1.19
CA GLY A 297 16.58 10.99 -1.80
C GLY A 297 15.92 12.12 -2.59
N ASP A 298 16.47 12.37 -3.77
CA ASP A 298 15.89 13.30 -4.75
C ASP A 298 15.06 12.56 -5.82
N THR A 299 14.85 11.25 -5.66
CA THR A 299 14.08 10.44 -6.62
C THR A 299 12.59 10.67 -6.46
N ALA A 300 12.05 10.45 -5.28
CA ALA A 300 10.61 10.55 -5.05
C ALA A 300 10.29 11.24 -3.72
N THR A 301 9.22 11.99 -3.71
CA THR A 301 8.56 12.47 -2.49
C THR A 301 7.14 11.91 -2.45
N PHE A 302 6.84 11.15 -1.40
CA PHE A 302 5.53 10.60 -1.14
C PHE A 302 4.72 11.56 -0.27
N HIS A 303 3.61 12.07 -0.79
CA HIS A 303 2.61 12.85 -0.08
C HIS A 303 1.45 11.90 0.24
N MET A 304 1.48 11.30 1.43
CA MET A 304 0.42 10.38 1.86
C MET A 304 -0.74 11.18 2.43
N LEU A 305 -1.94 10.96 1.91
CA LEU A 305 -3.15 11.70 2.31
C LEU A 305 -4.00 10.90 3.30
N ASP A 306 -4.91 11.64 3.91
CA ASP A 306 -6.06 11.18 4.68
C ASP A 306 -7.30 11.76 4.01
N THR A 307 -8.05 10.93 3.35
CA THR A 307 -9.24 11.33 2.58
C THR A 307 -10.54 11.10 3.32
N ARG A 308 -10.50 10.69 4.61
CA ARG A 308 -11.71 10.38 5.39
C ARG A 308 -11.97 11.36 6.54
N GLN A 309 -10.97 11.69 7.37
CA GLN A 309 -11.20 12.48 8.59
C GLN A 309 -11.61 13.93 8.37
N TYR A 310 -11.29 14.49 7.22
CA TYR A 310 -11.39 15.94 6.96
C TYR A 310 -12.36 16.30 5.86
N ARG A 311 -13.00 15.28 5.25
CA ARG A 311 -13.92 15.48 4.13
C ARG A 311 -15.29 15.97 4.61
N ASP A 312 -15.95 16.74 3.75
CA ASP A 312 -17.38 16.93 3.83
C ASP A 312 -18.11 15.62 3.51
N ASP A 313 -19.31 15.46 4.00
CA ASP A 313 -20.18 14.33 3.69
C ASP A 313 -20.36 14.17 2.17
N GLN A 314 -20.65 12.96 1.69
CA GLN A 314 -20.76 12.69 0.26
C GLN A 314 -21.85 13.57 -0.39
N ALA A 315 -21.57 14.00 -1.62
CA ALA A 315 -22.54 14.77 -2.41
C ALA A 315 -23.75 13.91 -2.81
N CYS A 316 -24.84 14.56 -3.23
CA CYS A 316 -26.02 13.89 -3.78
C CYS A 316 -26.68 12.88 -2.82
N GLY A 317 -26.47 13.03 -1.50
CA GLY A 317 -26.94 12.07 -0.49
C GLY A 317 -26.36 10.67 -0.67
N ASP A 318 -25.10 10.58 -1.08
CA ASP A 318 -24.36 9.32 -1.34
C ASP A 318 -25.05 8.38 -2.36
N THR A 319 -25.82 8.94 -3.29
CA THR A 319 -26.42 8.17 -4.37
C THR A 319 -25.39 7.85 -5.45
N TYR A 320 -25.29 6.60 -5.84
CA TYR A 320 -24.28 6.11 -6.79
C TYR A 320 -24.92 5.36 -7.98
N PRO A 321 -24.58 5.67 -9.25
CA PRO A 321 -23.86 6.89 -9.69
C PRO A 321 -24.74 8.14 -9.61
N SER A 322 -24.12 9.33 -9.54
CA SER A 322 -24.82 10.62 -9.40
C SER A 322 -24.33 11.69 -10.35
N ASP A 323 -25.25 12.61 -10.70
CA ASP A 323 -24.95 13.88 -11.36
C ASP A 323 -25.81 14.98 -10.73
N CYS A 324 -25.29 15.69 -9.75
CA CYS A 324 -25.98 16.77 -9.06
C CYS A 324 -25.08 18.01 -8.90
N ALA A 325 -25.68 19.17 -8.62
CA ALA A 325 -24.94 20.43 -8.51
C ALA A 325 -23.90 20.45 -7.37
N GLU A 326 -24.06 19.59 -6.34
CA GLU A 326 -23.12 19.52 -5.22
C GLU A 326 -21.74 19.02 -5.64
N LEU A 327 -21.62 18.16 -6.67
CA LEU A 327 -20.35 17.64 -7.18
C LEU A 327 -19.38 18.76 -7.59
N THR A 328 -19.91 19.91 -7.99
CA THR A 328 -19.15 21.09 -8.43
C THR A 328 -19.20 22.27 -7.46
N ASP A 329 -19.66 22.06 -6.22
CA ASP A 329 -19.66 23.12 -5.20
C ASP A 329 -18.20 23.41 -4.75
N PRO A 330 -17.71 24.67 -4.96
CA PRO A 330 -16.32 25.02 -4.64
C PRO A 330 -16.00 25.04 -3.14
N ARG A 331 -17.01 24.95 -2.28
CA ARG A 331 -16.84 24.92 -0.82
C ARG A 331 -16.53 23.52 -0.31
N ARG A 332 -16.86 22.48 -1.07
CA ARG A 332 -16.65 21.10 -0.68
C ARG A 332 -15.17 20.75 -0.68
N THR A 333 -14.78 19.94 0.30
CA THR A 333 -13.41 19.49 0.48
C THR A 333 -13.35 18.00 0.84
N LEU A 334 -12.40 17.30 0.24
CA LEU A 334 -12.03 15.93 0.58
C LEU A 334 -10.92 15.90 1.65
N THR A 335 -9.96 16.82 1.55
CA THR A 335 -8.76 16.80 2.41
C THR A 335 -8.83 17.78 3.56
N GLY A 336 -9.79 18.70 3.55
CA GLY A 336 -9.87 19.82 4.49
C GLY A 336 -8.79 20.87 4.23
N GLY A 337 -9.11 22.13 4.48
CA GLY A 337 -8.22 23.24 4.11
C GLY A 337 -6.83 23.21 4.76
N ALA A 338 -6.63 22.54 5.88
CA ALA A 338 -5.31 22.43 6.51
C ALA A 338 -4.40 21.44 5.76
N GLN A 339 -4.93 20.30 5.36
CA GLN A 339 -4.19 19.30 4.60
C GLN A 339 -3.96 19.76 3.15
N GLU A 340 -4.95 20.40 2.51
CA GLU A 340 -4.79 20.99 1.18
C GLU A 340 -3.62 22.00 1.16
N ARG A 341 -3.58 22.94 2.12
CA ARG A 341 -2.45 23.89 2.24
C ARG A 341 -1.12 23.19 2.47
N TRP A 342 -1.08 22.18 3.35
CA TRP A 342 0.12 21.39 3.61
C TRP A 342 0.62 20.67 2.34
N LEU A 343 -0.31 20.15 1.53
CA LEU A 343 -0.02 19.46 0.28
C LEU A 343 0.58 20.44 -0.75
N VAL A 344 -0.09 21.56 -1.01
CA VAL A 344 0.35 22.62 -1.95
C VAL A 344 1.71 23.20 -1.55
N ASP A 345 1.92 23.46 -0.25
CA ASP A 345 3.23 23.86 0.28
C ASP A 345 4.31 22.79 0.04
N GLY A 346 3.91 21.53 0.04
CA GLY A 346 4.79 20.41 -0.29
C GLY A 346 5.27 20.46 -1.73
N PHE A 347 4.36 20.66 -2.67
CA PHE A 347 4.69 20.79 -4.08
C PHE A 347 5.65 21.96 -4.35
N ARG A 348 5.38 23.13 -3.74
CA ARG A 348 6.25 24.32 -3.88
C ARG A 348 7.68 24.10 -3.35
N ARG A 349 7.86 23.20 -2.39
CA ARG A 349 9.17 22.90 -1.77
C ARG A 349 9.83 21.65 -2.32
N SER A 350 9.10 20.84 -3.10
CA SER A 350 9.63 19.60 -3.64
C SER A 350 10.84 19.85 -4.54
N ARG A 351 11.82 18.98 -4.40
CA ARG A 351 12.98 18.88 -5.29
C ARG A 351 13.08 17.50 -5.94
N ALA A 352 12.10 16.65 -5.65
CA ALA A 352 12.05 15.31 -6.18
C ALA A 352 11.85 15.31 -7.70
N ARG A 353 12.31 14.25 -8.33
CA ARG A 353 11.96 14.00 -9.73
C ARG A 353 10.49 13.60 -9.87
N TRP A 354 10.00 12.83 -8.92
CA TRP A 354 8.65 12.28 -8.91
C TRP A 354 7.94 12.70 -7.63
N ASP A 355 6.89 13.48 -7.75
CA ASP A 355 5.99 13.79 -6.63
C ASP A 355 4.83 12.79 -6.68
N VAL A 356 4.78 11.92 -5.69
CA VAL A 356 3.83 10.80 -5.61
C VAL A 356 2.77 11.12 -4.57
N LEU A 357 1.54 11.27 -5.01
CA LEU A 357 0.37 11.42 -4.16
C LEU A 357 -0.16 10.02 -3.83
N GLY A 358 0.09 9.52 -2.63
CA GLY A 358 -0.44 8.24 -2.15
C GLY A 358 -1.74 8.50 -1.39
N GLN A 359 -2.86 8.00 -1.91
CA GLN A 359 -4.17 8.30 -1.36
C GLN A 359 -5.16 7.17 -1.65
N GLN A 360 -6.37 7.26 -1.17
CA GLN A 360 -7.30 6.14 -1.10
C GLN A 360 -8.15 6.04 -2.37
N VAL A 361 -9.00 7.03 -2.63
CA VAL A 361 -10.10 6.98 -3.60
C VAL A 361 -9.67 7.41 -5.01
N PHE A 362 -10.42 7.05 -6.03
CA PHE A 362 -10.11 7.38 -7.44
C PHE A 362 -9.99 8.90 -7.65
N PHE A 363 -8.87 9.33 -8.26
CA PHE A 363 -8.53 10.76 -8.39
C PHE A 363 -9.03 11.39 -9.69
N SER A 364 -8.79 10.77 -10.84
CA SER A 364 -9.22 11.28 -12.15
C SER A 364 -10.75 11.29 -12.26
N ALA A 365 -11.31 12.01 -13.20
CA ALA A 365 -12.75 11.91 -13.46
C ALA A 365 -13.09 10.52 -14.01
N LEU A 366 -14.16 9.91 -13.51
CA LEU A 366 -14.63 8.62 -13.97
C LEU A 366 -16.15 8.66 -14.20
N ASP A 367 -16.54 8.84 -15.46
CA ASP A 367 -17.93 8.70 -15.86
C ASP A 367 -18.30 7.22 -15.94
N LEU A 368 -19.25 6.81 -15.13
CA LEU A 368 -19.69 5.44 -14.97
C LEU A 368 -20.91 5.07 -15.83
N VAL A 369 -21.51 6.06 -16.47
CA VAL A 369 -22.76 5.88 -17.22
C VAL A 369 -22.52 6.06 -18.71
N PRO A 370 -22.82 5.07 -19.55
CA PRO A 370 -22.70 5.21 -20.99
C PRO A 370 -23.63 6.31 -21.54
N GLY A 371 -23.03 7.28 -22.24
CA GLY A 371 -23.76 8.38 -22.88
C GLY A 371 -24.35 9.39 -21.87
N PRO A 372 -25.15 10.37 -22.34
CA PRO A 372 -25.79 11.35 -21.46
C PRO A 372 -27.03 10.79 -20.74
N PRO A 373 -27.30 11.17 -19.45
CA PRO A 373 -26.45 12.03 -18.61
C PRO A 373 -25.23 11.26 -18.07
N ARG A 374 -24.20 12.00 -17.64
CA ARG A 374 -23.04 11.43 -16.94
C ARG A 374 -23.42 10.92 -15.56
N GLY A 375 -22.58 10.04 -15.00
CA GLY A 375 -22.77 9.56 -13.63
C GLY A 375 -21.44 9.28 -12.94
N PHE A 376 -21.26 9.86 -11.75
CA PHE A 376 -20.01 9.85 -11.00
C PHE A 376 -20.16 9.18 -9.64
N ASN A 377 -19.03 8.74 -9.06
CA ASN A 377 -18.96 8.28 -7.68
C ASN A 377 -18.77 9.49 -6.73
N PRO A 378 -19.78 9.84 -5.89
CA PRO A 378 -19.67 10.97 -4.95
C PRO A 378 -18.70 10.72 -3.80
N ASP A 379 -18.32 9.46 -3.53
CA ASP A 379 -17.32 9.11 -2.52
C ASP A 379 -15.88 9.32 -3.01
N ALA A 380 -15.65 9.27 -4.32
CA ALA A 380 -14.37 9.56 -4.96
C ALA A 380 -14.12 11.09 -5.12
N TRP A 381 -13.01 11.46 -5.74
CA TRP A 381 -12.68 12.86 -6.05
C TRP A 381 -13.71 13.55 -6.96
N ASP A 382 -14.55 12.80 -7.65
CA ASP A 382 -15.65 13.37 -8.42
C ASP A 382 -16.69 14.04 -7.52
N GLY A 383 -16.87 13.61 -6.28
CA GLY A 383 -17.67 14.29 -5.25
C GLY A 383 -17.06 15.61 -4.76
N TYR A 384 -15.81 15.90 -5.13
CA TYR A 384 -15.01 17.06 -4.68
C TYR A 384 -14.22 17.63 -5.86
N ALA A 385 -14.83 17.68 -7.04
CA ALA A 385 -14.17 17.96 -8.31
C ALA A 385 -13.42 19.30 -8.32
N VAL A 386 -13.93 20.33 -7.64
CA VAL A 386 -13.30 21.66 -7.60
C VAL A 386 -12.02 21.64 -6.75
N GLU A 387 -11.95 20.86 -5.66
CA GLU A 387 -10.70 20.69 -4.91
C GLU A 387 -9.67 19.90 -5.72
N ARG A 388 -10.08 18.84 -6.40
CA ARG A 388 -9.22 18.11 -7.34
C ARG A 388 -8.58 19.07 -8.37
N ASP A 389 -9.38 19.91 -8.98
CA ASP A 389 -8.90 20.88 -9.98
C ASP A 389 -7.93 21.91 -9.38
N ARG A 390 -8.14 22.34 -8.11
CA ARG A 390 -7.17 23.19 -7.39
C ARG A 390 -5.83 22.47 -7.15
N ILE A 391 -5.86 21.19 -6.82
CA ILE A 391 -4.63 20.38 -6.64
C ILE A 391 -3.88 20.23 -7.96
N VAL A 392 -4.58 19.95 -9.05
CA VAL A 392 -4.00 19.85 -10.40
C VAL A 392 -3.42 21.19 -10.85
N ALA A 393 -4.10 22.30 -10.59
CA ALA A 393 -3.57 23.65 -10.84
C ALA A 393 -2.31 23.93 -9.99
N ALA A 394 -2.30 23.53 -8.72
CA ALA A 394 -1.15 23.71 -7.84
C ALA A 394 0.10 22.92 -8.31
N TRP A 395 -0.06 21.75 -8.95
CA TRP A 395 1.06 21.05 -9.60
C TRP A 395 1.71 21.90 -10.70
N GLN A 396 0.87 22.53 -11.53
CA GLN A 396 1.33 23.35 -12.65
C GLN A 396 1.99 24.64 -12.15
N GLU A 397 1.38 25.33 -11.17
CA GLU A 397 1.92 26.54 -10.54
C GLU A 397 3.26 26.29 -9.85
N ALA A 398 3.36 25.19 -9.10
CA ALA A 398 4.58 24.78 -8.42
C ALA A 398 5.64 24.20 -9.39
N ARG A 399 5.27 23.97 -10.64
CA ARG A 399 6.11 23.30 -11.65
C ARG A 399 6.61 21.95 -11.17
N VAL A 400 5.71 21.18 -10.55
CA VAL A 400 5.99 19.78 -10.19
C VAL A 400 6.54 19.06 -11.41
N ARG A 401 7.67 18.37 -11.24
CA ARG A 401 8.41 17.84 -12.37
C ARG A 401 7.69 16.66 -13.04
N ASN A 402 7.22 15.72 -12.24
CA ASN A 402 6.41 14.58 -12.67
C ASN A 402 5.43 14.25 -11.55
N ALA A 403 4.15 14.47 -11.78
CA ALA A 403 3.09 14.16 -10.82
C ALA A 403 2.57 12.73 -11.07
N VAL A 404 2.52 11.94 -10.01
CA VAL A 404 1.98 10.57 -10.01
C VAL A 404 0.98 10.44 -8.88
N VAL A 405 -0.19 9.89 -9.15
CA VAL A 405 -1.20 9.53 -8.15
C VAL A 405 -1.26 8.02 -8.03
N LEU A 406 -1.29 7.52 -6.80
CA LEU A 406 -1.54 6.13 -6.48
C LEU A 406 -2.84 6.05 -5.68
N SER A 407 -3.79 5.24 -6.16
CA SER A 407 -5.16 5.14 -5.64
C SER A 407 -5.57 3.69 -5.42
N GLY A 408 -6.66 3.48 -4.67
CA GLY A 408 -7.29 2.18 -4.40
C GLY A 408 -8.81 2.26 -4.43
N ASP A 409 -9.48 1.72 -3.39
CA ASP A 409 -10.90 1.81 -3.06
C ASP A 409 -11.84 1.05 -4.02
N ILE A 410 -11.84 1.37 -5.30
CA ILE A 410 -12.88 0.97 -6.26
C ILE A 410 -12.80 -0.49 -6.75
N HIS A 411 -11.93 -1.32 -6.20
CA HIS A 411 -11.73 -2.74 -6.54
C HIS A 411 -11.50 -3.03 -8.03
N THR A 412 -11.16 -2.00 -8.81
CA THR A 412 -10.86 -2.07 -10.24
C THR A 412 -9.51 -1.41 -10.50
N GLN A 413 -8.64 -2.10 -11.21
CA GLN A 413 -7.39 -1.50 -11.65
C GLN A 413 -7.65 -0.57 -12.82
N TYR A 414 -7.17 0.66 -12.69
CA TYR A 414 -7.09 1.58 -13.80
C TYR A 414 -5.69 2.20 -13.91
N VAL A 415 -5.28 2.48 -15.13
CA VAL A 415 -4.08 3.23 -15.43
C VAL A 415 -4.49 4.40 -16.32
N ALA A 416 -4.34 5.62 -15.81
CA ALA A 416 -4.92 6.81 -16.42
C ALA A 416 -3.91 7.95 -16.58
N ASP A 417 -4.06 8.72 -17.64
CA ASP A 417 -3.48 10.05 -17.76
C ASP A 417 -4.33 11.05 -16.95
N VAL A 418 -3.70 11.97 -16.23
CA VAL A 418 -4.39 13.05 -15.53
C VAL A 418 -4.37 14.30 -16.42
N PRO A 419 -5.53 14.73 -16.97
CA PRO A 419 -5.60 15.95 -17.78
C PRO A 419 -5.56 17.22 -16.89
N ALA A 420 -5.08 18.33 -17.45
CA ALA A 420 -5.01 19.61 -16.76
C ALA A 420 -6.39 20.17 -16.36
N ARG A 421 -7.44 19.79 -17.07
CA ARG A 421 -8.84 20.06 -16.74
C ARG A 421 -9.60 18.74 -16.73
N SER A 422 -10.13 18.39 -15.59
CA SER A 422 -10.93 17.16 -15.42
C SER A 422 -12.12 17.14 -16.39
N GLY A 423 -12.40 15.98 -16.98
CA GLY A 423 -13.50 15.80 -17.92
C GLY A 423 -13.30 16.44 -19.30
N ASP A 424 -12.12 17.04 -19.57
CA ASP A 424 -11.75 17.56 -20.89
C ASP A 424 -10.59 16.74 -21.48
N PRO A 425 -10.87 15.72 -22.31
CA PRO A 425 -9.84 14.86 -22.90
C PRO A 425 -8.92 15.60 -23.89
N SER A 426 -9.29 16.82 -24.31
CA SER A 426 -8.46 17.65 -25.19
C SER A 426 -7.42 18.47 -24.42
N SER A 427 -7.53 18.56 -23.09
CA SER A 427 -6.58 19.32 -22.28
C SER A 427 -5.24 18.59 -22.15
N PRO A 428 -4.12 19.32 -21.98
CA PRO A 428 -2.81 18.70 -21.84
C PRO A 428 -2.77 17.70 -20.66
N VAL A 429 -2.07 16.58 -20.84
CA VAL A 429 -1.77 15.65 -19.75
C VAL A 429 -0.73 16.29 -18.84
N VAL A 430 -0.97 16.27 -17.52
CA VAL A 430 -0.11 16.89 -16.50
C VAL A 430 0.34 15.93 -15.41
N GLY A 431 -0.19 14.71 -15.39
CA GLY A 431 0.15 13.67 -14.42
C GLY A 431 -0.29 12.30 -14.88
N THR A 432 -0.09 11.32 -14.01
CA THR A 432 -0.47 9.92 -14.23
C THR A 432 -1.12 9.38 -12.96
N GLU A 433 -2.20 8.63 -13.10
CA GLU A 433 -2.81 7.89 -11.99
C GLU A 433 -2.69 6.38 -12.22
N LEU A 434 -2.33 5.68 -11.16
CA LEU A 434 -2.23 4.24 -11.08
C LEU A 434 -3.16 3.76 -9.95
N VAL A 435 -4.20 3.02 -10.28
CA VAL A 435 -5.22 2.55 -9.34
C VAL A 435 -5.06 1.06 -9.10
N SER A 436 -4.91 0.67 -7.84
CA SER A 436 -4.92 -0.74 -7.43
C SER A 436 -6.35 -1.26 -7.41
N SER A 437 -6.58 -2.48 -7.90
CA SER A 437 -7.90 -3.10 -7.76
C SER A 437 -8.15 -3.50 -6.30
N SER A 438 -7.52 -4.54 -5.86
CA SER A 438 -7.55 -5.05 -4.49
C SER A 438 -6.64 -6.27 -4.36
N ILE A 439 -6.29 -6.59 -3.12
CA ILE A 439 -5.65 -7.89 -2.82
C ILE A 439 -6.67 -9.02 -2.97
N THR A 440 -7.90 -8.85 -2.47
CA THR A 440 -8.94 -9.90 -2.48
C THR A 440 -10.37 -9.37 -2.62
N SER A 441 -10.61 -8.09 -2.30
CA SER A 441 -11.98 -7.55 -2.26
C SER A 441 -12.67 -7.70 -3.61
N GLY A 442 -13.89 -8.24 -3.62
CA GLY A 442 -14.65 -8.56 -4.83
C GLY A 442 -14.43 -9.98 -5.38
N GLY A 443 -13.56 -10.81 -4.77
CA GLY A 443 -13.32 -12.19 -5.21
C GLY A 443 -12.41 -12.29 -6.44
N ASP A 444 -12.63 -13.22 -7.35
CA ASP A 444 -11.66 -13.55 -8.41
C ASP A 444 -11.49 -12.48 -9.49
N GLY A 445 -12.55 -11.73 -9.82
CA GLY A 445 -12.54 -10.75 -10.90
C GLY A 445 -12.37 -11.33 -12.31
N ALA A 446 -12.26 -10.45 -13.29
CA ALA A 446 -12.09 -10.78 -14.71
C ALA A 446 -11.10 -9.81 -15.38
N ASP A 447 -10.55 -10.20 -16.54
CA ASP A 447 -9.62 -9.34 -17.28
C ASP A 447 -10.31 -8.11 -17.88
N SER A 448 -11.54 -8.28 -18.38
CA SER A 448 -12.31 -7.23 -19.05
C SER A 448 -13.80 -7.40 -18.77
N PRO A 449 -14.25 -7.10 -17.54
CA PRO A 449 -15.69 -7.11 -17.25
C PRO A 449 -16.41 -6.03 -18.06
N ALA A 450 -17.72 -6.21 -18.26
CA ALA A 450 -18.53 -5.33 -19.11
C ALA A 450 -18.47 -3.87 -18.61
N GLU A 451 -18.62 -3.67 -17.31
CA GLU A 451 -18.60 -2.35 -16.66
C GLU A 451 -17.28 -1.61 -16.88
N VAL A 452 -16.16 -2.33 -16.85
CA VAL A 452 -14.83 -1.75 -17.13
C VAL A 452 -14.72 -1.38 -18.61
N THR A 453 -15.23 -2.22 -19.50
CA THR A 453 -15.20 -1.95 -20.96
C THR A 453 -16.04 -0.71 -21.30
N GLU A 454 -17.21 -0.56 -20.69
CA GLU A 454 -18.09 0.60 -20.83
C GLU A 454 -17.41 1.86 -20.28
N ALA A 455 -16.85 1.78 -19.06
CA ALA A 455 -16.13 2.90 -18.45
C ALA A 455 -14.93 3.36 -19.31
N LEU A 456 -14.18 2.43 -19.92
CA LEU A 456 -13.08 2.79 -20.82
C LEU A 456 -13.56 3.53 -22.09
N ALA A 457 -14.74 3.21 -22.60
CA ALA A 457 -15.32 3.89 -23.76
C ALA A 457 -15.72 5.36 -23.46
N GLU A 458 -16.23 5.63 -22.27
CA GLU A 458 -16.63 6.97 -21.83
C GLU A 458 -15.44 7.82 -21.34
N ASN A 459 -14.32 7.19 -20.95
CA ASN A 459 -13.18 7.85 -20.29
C ASN A 459 -11.88 7.67 -21.09
N PRO A 460 -11.67 8.38 -22.22
CA PRO A 460 -10.54 8.14 -23.14
C PRO A 460 -9.15 8.43 -22.53
N HIS A 461 -9.06 9.12 -21.39
CA HIS A 461 -7.82 9.31 -20.63
C HIS A 461 -7.41 8.08 -19.83
N ILE A 462 -8.30 7.12 -19.61
CA ILE A 462 -7.98 5.83 -18.99
C ILE A 462 -7.43 4.89 -20.05
N ARG A 463 -6.21 4.40 -19.85
CA ARG A 463 -5.44 3.62 -20.82
C ARG A 463 -5.55 2.12 -20.61
N PHE A 464 -5.97 1.69 -19.45
CA PHE A 464 -6.13 0.28 -19.07
C PHE A 464 -7.14 0.14 -17.94
N GLY A 465 -7.92 -0.94 -17.96
CA GLY A 465 -8.83 -1.32 -16.87
C GLY A 465 -8.98 -2.83 -16.77
N SER A 466 -9.09 -3.34 -15.52
CA SER A 466 -9.34 -4.75 -15.19
C SER A 466 -9.78 -4.86 -13.72
N ASP A 467 -10.66 -5.77 -13.39
CA ASP A 467 -10.99 -6.03 -11.98
C ASP A 467 -10.32 -7.30 -11.41
N ARG A 468 -9.31 -7.88 -12.11
CA ARG A 468 -8.46 -8.92 -11.54
C ARG A 468 -7.77 -8.42 -10.27
N ARG A 469 -7.67 -9.30 -9.28
CA ARG A 469 -6.98 -9.00 -8.01
C ARG A 469 -5.47 -9.02 -8.18
N GLY A 470 -4.77 -8.25 -7.35
CA GLY A 470 -3.31 -8.17 -7.43
C GLY A 470 -2.75 -6.89 -6.82
N TYR A 471 -1.72 -6.36 -7.42
CA TYR A 471 -1.00 -5.16 -7.00
C TYR A 471 -0.33 -4.51 -8.21
N LEU A 472 0.18 -3.30 -8.03
CA LEU A 472 1.03 -2.68 -9.05
C LEU A 472 2.45 -2.53 -8.53
N THR A 473 3.41 -2.56 -9.46
CA THR A 473 4.78 -2.13 -9.19
C THR A 473 5.06 -0.85 -9.95
N ALA A 474 5.86 0.05 -9.35
CA ALA A 474 6.40 1.20 -10.05
C ALA A 474 7.89 1.35 -9.71
N ARG A 475 8.71 1.43 -10.77
CA ARG A 475 10.14 1.66 -10.67
C ARG A 475 10.46 3.08 -11.15
N PHE A 476 10.88 3.91 -10.22
CA PHE A 476 11.29 5.28 -10.46
C PHE A 476 12.79 5.35 -10.71
N GLU A 477 13.17 5.89 -11.85
CA GLU A 477 14.55 6.12 -12.27
C GLU A 477 14.78 7.60 -12.59
N ALA A 478 15.98 7.95 -13.04
CA ALA A 478 16.32 9.34 -13.32
C ALA A 478 15.53 9.95 -14.48
N ASP A 479 15.20 9.15 -15.48
CA ASP A 479 14.63 9.57 -16.76
C ASP A 479 13.30 8.92 -17.11
N VAL A 480 12.88 7.92 -16.33
CA VAL A 480 11.66 7.15 -16.61
C VAL A 480 11.07 6.54 -15.34
N MET A 481 9.74 6.51 -15.25
CA MET A 481 9.00 5.60 -14.39
C MET A 481 8.49 4.43 -15.24
N ARG A 482 8.68 3.20 -14.75
CA ARG A 482 8.14 1.97 -15.34
C ARG A 482 7.13 1.38 -14.37
N THR A 483 5.94 1.06 -14.84
CA THR A 483 4.91 0.44 -14.01
C THR A 483 4.40 -0.83 -14.66
N ALA A 484 4.05 -1.80 -13.81
CA ALA A 484 3.44 -3.06 -14.24
C ALA A 484 2.23 -3.38 -13.37
N VAL A 485 1.14 -3.75 -14.03
CA VAL A 485 -0.07 -4.27 -13.41
C VAL A 485 0.11 -5.77 -13.20
N ARG A 486 0.21 -6.18 -11.95
CA ARG A 486 0.47 -7.57 -11.53
C ARG A 486 -0.83 -8.19 -11.03
N VAL A 487 -1.34 -9.17 -11.75
CA VAL A 487 -2.62 -9.81 -11.43
C VAL A 487 -2.44 -11.29 -11.11
N VAL A 488 -3.23 -11.79 -10.18
CA VAL A 488 -3.36 -13.22 -9.90
C VAL A 488 -4.57 -13.79 -10.62
N ASP A 489 -4.48 -15.02 -11.08
CA ASP A 489 -5.57 -15.62 -11.86
C ASP A 489 -6.87 -15.77 -11.05
N ARG A 490 -6.73 -16.00 -9.74
CA ARG A 490 -7.84 -16.10 -8.80
C ARG A 490 -7.36 -15.97 -7.36
N VAL A 491 -8.26 -15.56 -6.48
CA VAL A 491 -8.04 -15.48 -5.02
C VAL A 491 -8.88 -16.50 -4.24
N SER A 492 -9.87 -17.12 -4.88
CA SER A 492 -10.73 -18.14 -4.24
C SER A 492 -9.97 -19.42 -3.86
N THR A 493 -8.78 -19.64 -4.39
CA THR A 493 -7.88 -20.74 -4.01
C THR A 493 -6.47 -20.23 -3.77
N PRO A 494 -5.71 -20.80 -2.82
CA PRO A 494 -4.35 -20.36 -2.53
C PRO A 494 -3.36 -20.72 -3.66
N GLY A 495 -2.27 -19.94 -3.77
CA GLY A 495 -1.14 -20.27 -4.63
C GLY A 495 -1.36 -20.05 -6.12
N ALA A 496 -2.33 -19.24 -6.52
CA ALA A 496 -2.52 -18.87 -7.92
C ALA A 496 -1.28 -18.14 -8.48
N PRO A 497 -0.91 -18.36 -9.75
CA PRO A 497 0.23 -17.67 -10.36
C PRO A 497 -0.06 -16.19 -10.57
N VAL A 498 1.00 -15.38 -10.56
CA VAL A 498 0.96 -13.95 -10.92
C VAL A 498 1.41 -13.77 -12.36
N ARG A 499 0.79 -12.82 -13.06
CA ARG A 499 1.21 -12.38 -14.39
C ARG A 499 1.16 -10.86 -14.52
N THR A 500 1.85 -10.33 -15.51
CA THR A 500 1.71 -8.94 -15.92
C THR A 500 0.54 -8.81 -16.89
N ALA A 501 -0.50 -8.06 -16.49
CA ALA A 501 -1.65 -7.80 -17.36
C ALA A 501 -1.38 -6.63 -18.31
N ALA A 502 -0.66 -5.61 -17.84
CA ALA A 502 -0.24 -4.46 -18.64
C ALA A 502 1.04 -3.85 -18.06
N ALA A 503 1.80 -3.14 -18.89
CA ALA A 503 2.96 -2.39 -18.46
C ALA A 503 3.04 -1.06 -19.22
N PHE A 504 3.50 -0.01 -18.51
CA PHE A 504 3.60 1.34 -19.06
C PHE A 504 4.87 2.04 -18.61
N THR A 505 5.24 3.08 -19.34
CA THR A 505 6.31 3.99 -19.01
C THR A 505 5.82 5.44 -19.03
N VAL A 506 6.41 6.26 -18.16
CA VAL A 506 6.29 7.72 -18.17
C VAL A 506 7.70 8.31 -18.22
N ALA A 507 8.00 9.08 -19.25
CA ALA A 507 9.32 9.70 -19.39
C ALA A 507 9.41 10.97 -18.51
N ASP A 508 10.61 11.23 -17.99
CA ASP A 508 10.87 12.44 -17.21
C ASP A 508 10.46 13.71 -17.96
N ARG A 509 9.71 14.59 -17.32
CA ARG A 509 9.16 15.86 -17.87
C ARG A 509 8.28 15.68 -19.12
N SER A 510 7.81 14.49 -19.36
CA SER A 510 6.93 14.19 -20.48
C SER A 510 5.74 13.36 -19.96
N PRO A 511 4.78 14.02 -19.30
CA PRO A 511 3.62 13.32 -18.76
C PRO A 511 2.85 12.62 -19.87
N GLY A 512 2.21 11.52 -19.53
CA GLY A 512 1.48 10.66 -20.43
C GLY A 512 2.07 9.25 -20.49
N LEU A 513 1.16 8.30 -20.36
CA LEU A 513 1.45 6.87 -20.35
C LEU A 513 1.77 6.36 -21.75
N ARG A 514 2.82 5.54 -21.85
CA ARG A 514 3.18 4.82 -23.07
C ARG A 514 3.26 3.32 -22.74
N PRO A 515 2.66 2.45 -23.54
CA PRO A 515 2.84 1.01 -23.38
C PRO A 515 4.33 0.64 -23.38
N ALA A 516 4.73 -0.30 -22.48
CA ALA A 516 6.11 -0.76 -22.32
C ALA A 516 6.39 -2.08 -23.06
#